data_79939bc7e9ad1c4f79c866434b1a9b1d
#
_entry.id   79939bc7e9ad1c4f79c866434b1a9b1d
#
_cell.length_a   1.000
_cell.length_b   1.000
_cell.length_c   1.000
_cell.angle_alpha   90.00
_cell.angle_beta   90.00
_cell.angle_gamma   90.00
#
_symmetry.space_group_name_H-M   'P 1'
#
loop_
_entity.id
_entity.type
_entity.pdbx_description
1 polymer ?
#
loop_
_entity_poly.entity_id
_entity_poly.type
_entity_poly.pdbx_seq_one_letter_code
_entity_poly.pdbx_strand_id
1 'polypeptide(L)'
;MCIRDRFDGDADRAVFSDDKGKIISGSIMTAIISDWLLEKRGEIKVVYNVNVPPSVINYLTGRGINMVRSKVGHSYIKQIMRDEDADFGGEHSAHFYLRENFYADSGIVTLLIFLQILSEKKQTPSELISSYNFFPSSGEINFTVENVQESIKKVQDNFEKSFDTLDGISYFEENYWFNIRGSNTEPKLRLNAEAENIDLLDSLVKKIMNIIEE
;
A
#
# COMPACT_ATOMS: atom_id res chain seq x y z
N MET A 1 1.69 19.28 18.75
CA MET A 1 1.69 18.28 17.65
C MET A 1 0.25 17.84 17.45
N CYS A 2 -0.34 18.10 16.28
CA CYS A 2 -1.70 17.66 15.96
C CYS A 2 -1.59 16.47 15.00
N ILE A 3 -1.88 15.29 15.48
CA ILE A 3 -2.06 14.05 14.73
C ILE A 3 -3.50 13.60 14.98
N ARG A 4 -4.17 13.07 13.97
CA ARG A 4 -5.41 12.32 14.12
C ARG A 4 -5.16 10.90 13.72
N ASP A 5 -5.58 9.98 14.54
CA ASP A 5 -5.59 8.55 14.31
C ASP A 5 -7.04 8.04 14.32
N ARG A 6 -7.30 7.05 13.53
CA ARG A 6 -8.58 6.36 13.47
C ARG A 6 -8.34 4.87 13.42
N PHE A 7 -8.93 4.15 14.37
CA PHE A 7 -8.97 2.70 14.38
C PHE A 7 -10.27 2.21 13.74
N ASP A 8 -10.24 1.04 13.17
CA ASP A 8 -11.44 0.33 12.76
C ASP A 8 -12.10 -0.43 13.93
N GLY A 9 -13.08 -1.30 13.66
CA GLY A 9 -13.95 -1.86 14.71
C GLY A 9 -13.25 -2.76 15.71
N ASP A 10 -12.19 -3.44 15.32
CA ASP A 10 -11.38 -4.35 16.14
C ASP A 10 -9.97 -3.83 16.43
N ALA A 11 -9.66 -2.61 15.95
CA ALA A 11 -8.43 -1.88 16.19
C ALA A 11 -7.15 -2.58 15.66
N ASP A 12 -7.27 -3.43 14.66
CA ASP A 12 -6.14 -4.05 13.98
C ASP A 12 -5.50 -3.10 12.94
N ARG A 13 -6.26 -2.10 12.45
CA ARG A 13 -5.82 -1.03 11.55
C ARG A 13 -5.72 0.31 12.26
N ALA A 14 -4.74 1.10 11.85
CA ALA A 14 -4.63 2.51 12.22
C ALA A 14 -4.40 3.37 10.98
N VAL A 15 -5.33 4.28 10.71
CA VAL A 15 -5.23 5.30 9.67
C VAL A 15 -4.88 6.64 10.32
N PHE A 16 -3.87 7.29 9.80
CA PHE A 16 -3.37 8.56 10.32
C PHE A 16 -3.69 9.70 9.37
N SER A 17 -3.81 10.90 9.92
CA SER A 17 -3.77 12.14 9.15
C SER A 17 -2.67 13.05 9.66
N ASP A 18 -2.13 13.85 8.77
CA ASP A 18 -1.13 14.85 9.12
C ASP A 18 -1.77 16.06 9.84
N ASP A 19 -0.93 17.00 10.25
CA ASP A 19 -1.30 18.24 10.92
C ASP A 19 -2.08 19.22 10.03
N LYS A 20 -2.17 18.93 8.73
CA LYS A 20 -2.98 19.66 7.72
C LYS A 20 -4.31 18.96 7.41
N GLY A 21 -4.58 17.81 8.04
CA GLY A 21 -5.78 17.02 7.85
C GLY A 21 -5.73 16.09 6.62
N LYS A 22 -4.58 15.93 5.95
CA LYS A 22 -4.41 15.00 4.84
C LYS A 22 -4.20 13.59 5.37
N ILE A 23 -4.93 12.62 4.83
CA ILE A 23 -4.78 11.20 5.18
C ILE A 23 -3.42 10.69 4.70
N ILE A 24 -2.73 9.96 5.57
CA ILE A 24 -1.49 9.26 5.29
C ILE A 24 -1.85 7.83 4.85
N SER A 25 -1.54 7.46 3.62
CA SER A 25 -1.86 6.12 3.12
C SER A 25 -1.05 5.04 3.86
N GLY A 26 -1.58 3.81 3.92
CA GLY A 26 -0.86 2.68 4.49
C GLY A 26 0.48 2.42 3.79
N SER A 27 0.59 2.71 2.50
CA SER A 27 1.84 2.59 1.74
C SER A 27 2.90 3.60 2.18
N ILE A 28 2.52 4.85 2.43
CA ILE A 28 3.43 5.88 2.99
C ILE A 28 3.86 5.49 4.40
N MET A 29 2.93 5.02 5.23
CA MET A 29 3.26 4.53 6.57
C MET A 29 4.19 3.32 6.53
N THR A 30 4.02 2.41 5.56
CA THR A 30 4.94 1.30 5.32
C THR A 30 6.36 1.81 5.08
N ALA A 31 6.52 2.85 4.23
CA ALA A 31 7.84 3.44 3.98
C ALA A 31 8.44 4.07 5.25
N ILE A 32 7.66 4.87 5.98
CA ILE A 32 8.10 5.57 7.20
C ILE A 32 8.57 4.57 8.27
N ILE A 33 7.79 3.52 8.53
CA ILE A 33 8.12 2.50 9.53
C ILE A 33 9.32 1.67 9.07
N SER A 34 9.40 1.31 7.80
CA SER A 34 10.53 0.56 7.23
C SER A 34 11.84 1.34 7.35
N ASP A 35 11.85 2.63 7.00
CA ASP A 35 13.04 3.48 7.16
C ASP A 35 13.49 3.57 8.62
N TRP A 36 12.55 3.78 9.54
CA TRP A 36 12.86 3.85 10.95
C TRP A 36 13.42 2.51 11.49
N LEU A 37 12.85 1.37 11.07
CA LEU A 37 13.38 0.07 11.44
C LEU A 37 14.77 -0.17 10.85
N LEU A 38 15.01 0.22 9.61
CA LEU A 38 16.32 0.14 8.97
C LEU A 38 17.37 0.95 9.74
N GLU A 39 17.05 2.17 10.15
CA GLU A 39 17.94 3.01 10.96
C GLU A 39 18.27 2.36 12.33
N LYS A 40 17.35 1.62 12.92
CA LYS A 40 17.54 0.96 14.21
C LYS A 40 18.31 -0.36 14.12
N ARG A 41 18.18 -1.11 13.01
CA ARG A 41 18.64 -2.49 12.89
C ARG A 41 19.76 -2.67 11.88
N GLY A 42 19.91 -1.75 10.92
CA GLY A 42 20.90 -1.80 9.85
C GLY A 42 20.51 -2.68 8.67
N GLU A 43 19.75 -3.74 8.89
CA GLU A 43 19.22 -4.63 7.85
C GLU A 43 17.83 -5.09 8.25
N ILE A 44 16.89 -5.08 7.33
CA ILE A 44 15.52 -5.56 7.55
C ILE A 44 14.94 -6.21 6.30
N LYS A 45 13.98 -7.12 6.54
CA LYS A 45 13.13 -7.71 5.52
C LYS A 45 11.69 -7.27 5.74
N VAL A 46 11.04 -6.80 4.67
CA VAL A 46 9.67 -6.25 4.72
C VAL A 46 8.76 -6.98 3.75
N VAL A 47 7.62 -7.46 4.25
CA VAL A 47 6.56 -8.06 3.42
C VAL A 47 5.55 -6.99 3.07
N TYR A 48 5.11 -6.97 1.80
CA TYR A 48 4.10 -6.02 1.30
C TYR A 48 3.11 -6.70 0.35
N ASN A 49 1.89 -6.19 0.25
CA ASN A 49 0.91 -6.73 -0.69
C ASN A 49 0.95 -6.02 -2.06
N VAL A 50 0.31 -6.64 -3.05
CA VAL A 50 0.26 -6.15 -4.44
C VAL A 50 -0.30 -4.73 -4.60
N ASN A 51 -1.00 -4.19 -3.61
CA ASN A 51 -1.58 -2.84 -3.65
C ASN A 51 -0.62 -1.74 -3.22
N VAL A 52 0.55 -2.09 -2.69
CA VAL A 52 1.59 -1.08 -2.39
C VAL A 52 2.23 -0.61 -3.69
N PRO A 53 2.20 0.70 -3.98
CA PRO A 53 2.65 1.24 -5.26
C PRO A 53 4.15 1.02 -5.54
N PRO A 54 4.55 0.87 -6.83
CA PRO A 54 5.95 0.67 -7.21
C PRO A 54 6.88 1.77 -6.76
N SER A 55 6.47 3.05 -6.70
CA SER A 55 7.34 4.14 -6.25
C SER A 55 7.81 3.93 -4.80
N VAL A 56 6.93 3.41 -3.93
CA VAL A 56 7.26 3.05 -2.55
C VAL A 56 8.23 1.86 -2.51
N ILE A 57 7.98 0.83 -3.31
CA ILE A 57 8.83 -0.37 -3.36
C ILE A 57 10.22 -0.05 -3.87
N ASN A 58 10.30 0.72 -4.96
CA ASN A 58 11.58 1.14 -5.55
C ASN A 58 12.39 2.00 -4.57
N TYR A 59 11.73 2.90 -3.84
CA TYR A 59 12.37 3.68 -2.79
C TYR A 59 12.98 2.78 -1.72
N LEU A 60 12.20 1.86 -1.14
CA LEU A 60 12.64 0.97 -0.06
C LEU A 60 13.75 0.00 -0.53
N THR A 61 13.60 -0.55 -1.73
CA THR A 61 14.64 -1.40 -2.34
C THR A 61 15.93 -0.60 -2.58
N GLY A 62 15.83 0.64 -3.06
CA GLY A 62 16.97 1.55 -3.21
C GLY A 62 17.68 1.90 -1.90
N ARG A 63 16.99 1.77 -0.77
CA ARG A 63 17.56 1.89 0.59
C ARG A 63 18.24 0.60 1.07
N GLY A 64 18.22 -0.46 0.28
CA GLY A 64 18.79 -1.76 0.65
C GLY A 64 17.85 -2.67 1.46
N ILE A 65 16.57 -2.34 1.57
CA ILE A 65 15.59 -3.17 2.28
C ILE A 65 15.21 -4.37 1.39
N ASN A 66 15.21 -5.55 1.97
CA ASN A 66 14.75 -6.75 1.29
C ASN A 66 13.22 -6.80 1.27
N MET A 67 12.62 -6.58 0.09
CA MET A 67 11.19 -6.47 -0.11
C MET A 67 10.59 -7.79 -0.62
N VAL A 68 9.64 -8.37 0.12
CA VAL A 68 8.96 -9.64 -0.24
C VAL A 68 7.49 -9.37 -0.55
N ARG A 69 7.06 -9.74 -1.76
CA ARG A 69 5.71 -9.46 -2.26
C ARG A 69 4.71 -10.56 -1.87
N SER A 70 3.50 -10.15 -1.51
CA SER A 70 2.38 -11.01 -1.11
C SER A 70 1.10 -10.71 -1.86
N LYS A 71 0.14 -11.63 -1.81
CA LYS A 71 -1.27 -11.35 -2.07
C LYS A 71 -1.85 -10.44 -0.99
N VAL A 72 -3.01 -9.84 -1.27
CA VAL A 72 -3.78 -9.09 -0.27
C VAL A 72 -4.43 -10.05 0.72
N GLY A 73 -4.25 -9.77 2.00
CA GLY A 73 -4.89 -10.49 3.09
C GLY A 73 -3.92 -10.84 4.22
N HIS A 74 -4.38 -10.58 5.43
CA HIS A 74 -3.58 -10.72 6.66
C HIS A 74 -2.99 -12.14 6.85
N SER A 75 -3.70 -13.19 6.42
CA SER A 75 -3.21 -14.57 6.53
C SER A 75 -2.00 -14.83 5.64
N TYR A 76 -1.99 -14.29 4.41
CA TYR A 76 -0.85 -14.42 3.49
C TYR A 76 0.37 -13.64 4.00
N ILE A 77 0.17 -12.39 4.43
CA ILE A 77 1.26 -11.57 4.98
C ILE A 77 1.88 -12.26 6.20
N LYS A 78 1.07 -12.67 7.17
CA LYS A 78 1.53 -13.35 8.39
C LYS A 78 2.27 -14.66 8.10
N GLN A 79 1.82 -15.44 7.11
CA GLN A 79 2.48 -16.67 6.71
C GLN A 79 3.86 -16.38 6.10
N ILE A 80 3.92 -15.48 5.10
CA ILE A 80 5.18 -15.11 4.46
C ILE A 80 6.16 -14.49 5.47
N MET A 81 5.67 -13.66 6.39
CA MET A 81 6.53 -13.07 7.42
C MET A 81 7.18 -14.15 8.30
N ARG A 82 6.47 -15.23 8.65
CA ARG A 82 7.03 -16.34 9.40
C ARG A 82 8.02 -17.19 8.59
N ASP A 83 7.66 -17.49 7.34
CA ASP A 83 8.47 -18.32 6.46
C ASP A 83 9.79 -17.63 6.09
N GLU A 84 9.76 -16.31 5.92
CA GLU A 84 10.89 -15.47 5.54
C GLU A 84 11.62 -14.84 6.72
N ASP A 85 11.15 -15.07 7.96
CA ASP A 85 11.61 -14.38 9.17
C ASP A 85 11.68 -12.85 8.98
N ALA A 86 10.60 -12.27 8.42
CA ALA A 86 10.57 -10.86 8.08
C ALA A 86 10.33 -9.98 9.32
N ASP A 87 10.94 -8.80 9.34
CA ASP A 87 10.87 -7.89 10.49
C ASP A 87 9.54 -7.14 10.55
N PHE A 88 8.99 -6.81 9.38
CA PHE A 88 7.83 -5.96 9.26
C PHE A 88 6.97 -6.38 8.07
N GLY A 89 5.67 -6.17 8.18
CA GLY A 89 4.71 -6.28 7.10
C GLY A 89 3.85 -5.02 7.01
N GLY A 90 3.62 -4.52 5.80
CA GLY A 90 2.78 -3.35 5.58
C GLY A 90 1.84 -3.50 4.41
N GLU A 91 0.58 -3.08 4.59
CA GLU A 91 -0.44 -3.08 3.56
C GLU A 91 -0.93 -1.67 3.23
N HIS A 92 -1.35 -1.48 1.99
CA HIS A 92 -2.02 -0.24 1.58
C HIS A 92 -3.28 0.05 2.43
N SER A 93 -3.95 -1.00 2.91
CA SER A 93 -5.15 -0.96 3.77
C SER A 93 -4.90 -0.57 5.23
N ALA A 94 -3.66 -0.20 5.58
CA ALA A 94 -3.22 0.21 6.91
C ALA A 94 -3.22 -0.90 7.98
N HIS A 95 -3.02 -2.17 7.57
CA HIS A 95 -2.56 -3.22 8.48
C HIS A 95 -1.04 -3.20 8.54
N PHE A 96 -0.50 -3.31 9.74
CA PHE A 96 0.95 -3.31 9.97
C PHE A 96 1.31 -4.40 10.97
N TYR A 97 2.24 -5.23 10.56
CA TYR A 97 2.63 -6.46 11.24
C TYR A 97 4.08 -6.35 11.71
N LEU A 98 4.36 -6.77 12.92
CA LEU A 98 5.71 -6.74 13.49
C LEU A 98 6.11 -8.11 13.98
N ARG A 99 7.36 -8.50 13.71
CA ARG A 99 7.94 -9.75 14.24
C ARG A 99 7.79 -9.81 15.76
N GLU A 100 8.11 -8.72 16.47
CA GLU A 100 8.06 -8.63 17.92
C GLU A 100 6.63 -8.73 18.48
N ASN A 101 5.63 -8.48 17.66
CA ASN A 101 4.21 -8.69 17.99
C ASN A 101 3.70 -10.03 17.46
N PHE A 102 4.55 -11.06 17.42
CA PHE A 102 4.20 -12.42 16.94
C PHE A 102 3.67 -12.43 15.50
N TYR A 103 4.14 -11.52 14.65
CA TYR A 103 3.66 -11.28 13.28
C TYR A 103 2.18 -10.87 13.22
N ALA A 104 1.62 -10.41 14.33
CA ALA A 104 0.25 -9.89 14.38
C ALA A 104 0.20 -8.41 13.99
N ASP A 105 -0.90 -8.04 13.36
CA ASP A 105 -1.27 -6.65 13.12
C ASP A 105 -1.78 -6.01 14.42
N SER A 106 -1.51 -4.72 14.57
CA SER A 106 -2.00 -3.94 15.70
C SER A 106 -1.95 -2.46 15.37
N GLY A 107 -3.11 -1.84 15.28
CA GLY A 107 -3.22 -0.39 15.11
C GLY A 107 -2.62 0.38 16.29
N ILE A 108 -2.79 -0.12 17.52
CA ILE A 108 -2.24 0.52 18.74
C ILE A 108 -0.71 0.52 18.73
N VAL A 109 -0.09 -0.62 18.42
CA VAL A 109 1.38 -0.71 18.32
C VAL A 109 1.89 0.21 17.21
N THR A 110 1.20 0.25 16.07
CA THR A 110 1.54 1.15 14.96
C THR A 110 1.47 2.62 15.36
N LEU A 111 0.43 3.01 16.11
CA LEU A 111 0.32 4.37 16.65
C LEU A 111 1.52 4.72 17.54
N LEU A 112 1.88 3.84 18.47
CA LEU A 112 3.01 4.06 19.37
C LEU A 112 4.34 4.21 18.62
N ILE A 113 4.56 3.38 17.58
CA ILE A 113 5.74 3.50 16.72
C ILE A 113 5.74 4.84 15.99
N PHE A 114 4.61 5.24 15.41
CA PHE A 114 4.55 6.51 14.68
C PHE A 114 4.78 7.71 15.59
N LEU A 115 4.22 7.72 16.80
CA LEU A 115 4.50 8.74 17.81
C LEU A 115 5.98 8.78 18.20
N GLN A 116 6.62 7.62 18.35
CA GLN A 116 8.05 7.52 18.62
C GLN A 116 8.87 8.11 17.49
N ILE A 117 8.55 7.76 16.22
CA ILE A 117 9.24 8.32 15.04
C ILE A 117 9.16 9.85 15.03
N LEU A 118 7.97 10.42 15.22
CA LEU A 118 7.76 11.87 15.24
C LEU A 118 8.55 12.54 16.38
N SER A 119 8.60 11.91 17.55
CA SER A 119 9.34 12.40 18.70
C SER A 119 10.87 12.39 18.45
N GLU A 120 11.40 11.32 17.87
CA GLU A 120 12.82 11.19 17.57
C GLU A 120 13.25 12.14 16.44
N LYS A 121 12.47 12.23 15.37
CA LYS A 121 12.75 13.11 14.22
C LYS A 121 12.51 14.58 14.54
N LYS A 122 11.73 14.91 15.60
CA LYS A 122 11.31 16.27 15.96
C LYS A 122 10.64 17.02 14.82
N GLN A 123 9.86 16.30 14.02
CA GLN A 123 9.14 16.80 12.86
C GLN A 123 7.63 16.69 13.08
N THR A 124 6.86 17.55 12.42
CA THR A 124 5.42 17.32 12.27
C THR A 124 5.16 16.20 11.26
N PRO A 125 3.97 15.55 11.28
CA PRO A 125 3.63 14.54 10.30
C PRO A 125 3.77 15.05 8.85
N SER A 126 3.33 16.27 8.56
CA SER A 126 3.41 16.83 7.20
C SER A 126 4.86 17.11 6.75
N GLU A 127 5.74 17.53 7.67
CA GLU A 127 7.18 17.69 7.38
C GLU A 127 7.84 16.34 7.11
N LEU A 128 7.56 15.32 7.93
CA LEU A 128 8.08 13.97 7.75
C LEU A 128 7.65 13.39 6.39
N ILE A 129 6.35 13.49 6.04
CA ILE A 129 5.81 12.96 4.79
C ILE A 129 6.39 13.70 3.57
N SER A 130 6.64 14.99 3.67
CA SER A 130 7.19 15.79 2.56
C SER A 130 8.58 15.33 2.10
N SER A 131 9.29 14.56 2.92
CA SER A 131 10.57 13.95 2.54
C SER A 131 10.43 12.73 1.60
N TYR A 132 9.22 12.19 1.47
CA TYR A 132 8.90 11.06 0.59
C TYR A 132 8.26 11.57 -0.70
N ASN A 133 9.02 11.54 -1.78
CA ASN A 133 8.59 12.00 -3.10
C ASN A 133 8.03 10.83 -3.92
N PHE A 134 6.89 10.28 -3.48
CA PHE A 134 6.21 9.21 -4.23
C PHE A 134 5.29 9.79 -5.30
N PHE A 135 5.01 9.00 -6.31
CA PHE A 135 4.08 9.35 -7.37
C PHE A 135 2.65 9.53 -6.81
N PRO A 136 1.82 10.36 -7.47
CA PRO A 136 0.40 10.44 -7.16
C PRO A 136 -0.29 9.09 -7.28
N SER A 137 -1.13 8.76 -6.30
CA SER A 137 -1.89 7.51 -6.25
C SER A 137 -3.40 7.77 -6.16
N SER A 138 -4.19 6.94 -6.84
CA SER A 138 -5.67 7.03 -6.84
C SER A 138 -6.29 6.66 -5.50
N GLY A 139 -5.55 5.97 -4.61
CA GLY A 139 -6.17 5.17 -3.57
C GLY A 139 -6.98 4.00 -4.15
N GLU A 140 -7.76 3.33 -3.31
CA GLU A 140 -8.62 2.23 -3.76
C GLU A 140 -9.95 2.76 -4.31
N ILE A 141 -10.20 2.51 -5.60
CA ILE A 141 -11.47 2.83 -6.29
C ILE A 141 -12.27 1.54 -6.45
N ASN A 142 -13.55 1.58 -6.07
CA ASN A 142 -14.44 0.42 -6.09
C ASN A 142 -15.47 0.55 -7.22
N PHE A 143 -15.62 -0.50 -8.03
CA PHE A 143 -16.64 -0.62 -9.07
C PHE A 143 -17.59 -1.76 -8.74
N THR A 144 -18.89 -1.52 -8.86
CA THR A 144 -19.89 -2.58 -8.84
C THR A 144 -20.04 -3.14 -10.25
N VAL A 145 -19.79 -4.43 -10.44
CA VAL A 145 -19.81 -5.08 -11.75
C VAL A 145 -20.66 -6.36 -11.67
N GLU A 146 -21.28 -6.73 -12.79
CA GLU A 146 -22.07 -7.97 -12.86
C GLU A 146 -21.16 -9.21 -12.87
N ASN A 147 -20.06 -9.13 -13.59
CA ASN A 147 -19.10 -10.23 -13.74
C ASN A 147 -17.65 -9.73 -13.60
N VAL A 148 -17.06 -10.04 -12.45
CA VAL A 148 -15.69 -9.65 -12.10
C VAL A 148 -14.67 -10.16 -13.13
N GLN A 149 -14.77 -11.43 -13.54
CA GLN A 149 -13.80 -12.06 -14.44
C GLN A 149 -13.87 -11.47 -15.87
N GLU A 150 -15.07 -11.20 -16.34
CA GLU A 150 -15.29 -10.57 -17.63
C GLU A 150 -14.74 -9.14 -17.66
N SER A 151 -15.00 -8.36 -16.62
CA SER A 151 -14.46 -7.01 -16.50
C SER A 151 -12.94 -6.99 -16.43
N ILE A 152 -12.32 -7.91 -15.68
CA ILE A 152 -10.85 -8.07 -15.67
C ILE A 152 -10.34 -8.39 -17.08
N LYS A 153 -10.99 -9.31 -17.81
CA LYS A 153 -10.60 -9.66 -19.15
C LYS A 153 -10.72 -8.49 -20.12
N LYS A 154 -11.81 -7.71 -20.05
CA LYS A 154 -11.94 -6.48 -20.85
C LYS A 154 -10.74 -5.54 -20.63
N VAL A 155 -10.33 -5.34 -19.38
CA VAL A 155 -9.15 -4.52 -19.10
C VAL A 155 -7.89 -5.15 -19.71
N GLN A 156 -7.67 -6.46 -19.56
CA GLN A 156 -6.50 -7.14 -20.16
C GLN A 156 -6.43 -6.96 -21.67
N ASP A 157 -7.55 -7.08 -22.35
CA ASP A 157 -7.64 -6.99 -23.83
C ASP A 157 -7.35 -5.55 -24.35
N ASN A 158 -7.36 -4.54 -23.48
CA ASN A 158 -7.12 -3.12 -23.80
C ASN A 158 -5.72 -2.60 -23.45
N PHE A 159 -4.81 -3.48 -23.01
CA PHE A 159 -3.41 -3.13 -22.69
C PHE A 159 -2.46 -4.13 -23.35
N GLU A 160 -1.33 -3.63 -23.88
CA GLU A 160 -0.46 -4.42 -24.78
C GLU A 160 0.52 -5.36 -24.09
N LYS A 161 0.99 -5.00 -22.88
CA LYS A 161 1.98 -5.80 -22.15
C LYS A 161 1.34 -6.92 -21.33
N SER A 162 2.15 -7.89 -20.96
CA SER A 162 1.75 -8.96 -20.05
C SER A 162 1.45 -8.43 -18.65
N PHE A 163 0.50 -9.05 -18.00
CA PHE A 163 0.11 -8.75 -16.62
C PHE A 163 0.79 -9.70 -15.62
N ASP A 164 1.14 -9.18 -14.47
CA ASP A 164 1.38 -9.98 -13.29
C ASP A 164 0.04 -10.41 -12.69
N THR A 165 -0.10 -11.70 -12.36
CA THR A 165 -1.36 -12.33 -11.94
C THR A 165 -1.30 -12.89 -10.52
N LEU A 166 -0.41 -12.36 -9.67
CA LEU A 166 -0.27 -12.84 -8.29
C LEU A 166 -1.59 -12.68 -7.51
N ASP A 167 -2.24 -11.51 -7.62
CA ASP A 167 -3.55 -11.24 -7.02
C ASP A 167 -4.33 -10.25 -7.89
N GLY A 168 -5.35 -10.74 -8.60
CA GLY A 168 -5.95 -10.02 -9.70
C GLY A 168 -4.98 -9.85 -10.85
N ILE A 169 -4.94 -8.67 -11.46
CA ILE A 169 -3.98 -8.30 -12.50
C ILE A 169 -3.24 -7.02 -12.11
N SER A 170 -1.92 -7.02 -12.24
CA SER A 170 -1.10 -5.81 -12.10
C SER A 170 -0.42 -5.51 -13.43
N TYR A 171 -0.46 -4.25 -13.83
CA TYR A 171 0.15 -3.76 -15.06
C TYR A 171 1.21 -2.72 -14.72
N PHE A 172 2.39 -2.84 -15.34
CA PHE A 172 3.54 -2.01 -15.04
C PHE A 172 4.04 -1.31 -16.30
N GLU A 173 4.09 0.00 -16.25
CA GLU A 173 4.79 0.87 -17.21
C GLU A 173 5.86 1.69 -16.47
N GLU A 174 6.70 2.38 -17.22
CA GLU A 174 7.76 3.22 -16.64
C GLU A 174 7.18 4.37 -15.82
N ASN A 175 6.07 4.96 -16.28
CA ASN A 175 5.47 6.17 -15.75
C ASN A 175 4.11 5.96 -15.08
N TYR A 176 3.57 4.73 -15.07
CA TYR A 176 2.35 4.40 -14.33
C TYR A 176 2.26 2.90 -14.02
N TRP A 177 1.43 2.59 -13.06
CA TRP A 177 1.08 1.26 -12.62
C TRP A 177 -0.38 1.21 -12.21
N PHE A 178 -1.00 0.04 -12.34
CA PHE A 178 -2.26 -0.25 -11.68
C PHE A 178 -2.38 -1.74 -11.30
N ASN A 179 -3.21 -2.00 -10.29
CA ASN A 179 -3.70 -3.33 -9.94
C ASN A 179 -5.22 -3.31 -9.95
N ILE A 180 -5.82 -4.32 -10.57
CA ILE A 180 -7.27 -4.58 -10.53
C ILE A 180 -7.49 -5.98 -10.00
N ARG A 181 -8.33 -6.08 -8.98
CA ARG A 181 -8.70 -7.37 -8.39
C ARG A 181 -10.16 -7.42 -7.98
N GLY A 182 -10.73 -8.61 -7.93
CA GLY A 182 -12.04 -8.82 -7.30
C GLY A 182 -11.97 -8.66 -5.79
N SER A 183 -13.04 -8.18 -5.19
CA SER A 183 -13.23 -8.29 -3.74
C SER A 183 -13.53 -9.74 -3.37
N ASN A 184 -12.98 -10.21 -2.25
CA ASN A 184 -13.24 -11.56 -1.75
C ASN A 184 -14.62 -11.71 -1.11
N THR A 185 -15.27 -10.60 -0.75
CA THR A 185 -16.49 -10.58 0.06
C THR A 185 -17.69 -9.97 -0.66
N GLU A 186 -17.49 -9.24 -1.74
CA GLU A 186 -18.51 -8.48 -2.44
C GLU A 186 -18.33 -8.58 -3.96
N PRO A 187 -19.38 -8.46 -4.78
CA PRO A 187 -19.28 -8.42 -6.24
C PRO A 187 -18.74 -7.05 -6.70
N LYS A 188 -17.51 -6.77 -6.36
CA LYS A 188 -16.84 -5.50 -6.66
C LYS A 188 -15.46 -5.75 -7.24
N LEU A 189 -15.08 -4.90 -8.18
CA LEU A 189 -13.70 -4.71 -8.60
C LEU A 189 -13.07 -3.58 -7.81
N ARG A 190 -11.81 -3.74 -7.47
CA ARG A 190 -10.99 -2.75 -6.77
C ARG A 190 -9.80 -2.39 -7.64
N LEU A 191 -9.71 -1.11 -7.96
CA LEU A 191 -8.59 -0.51 -8.69
C LEU A 191 -7.69 0.25 -7.72
N ASN A 192 -6.39 0.01 -7.79
CA ASN A 192 -5.35 0.88 -7.25
C ASN A 192 -4.44 1.29 -8.39
N ALA A 193 -4.15 2.56 -8.53
CA ALA A 193 -3.29 3.09 -9.58
C ALA A 193 -2.32 4.13 -9.05
N GLU A 194 -1.17 4.25 -9.71
CA GLU A 194 -0.14 5.25 -9.47
C GLU A 194 0.39 5.74 -10.82
N ALA A 195 0.71 7.02 -10.93
CA ALA A 195 1.36 7.57 -12.12
C ALA A 195 2.30 8.73 -11.75
N GLU A 196 3.26 9.02 -12.64
CA GLU A 196 4.31 10.04 -12.46
C GLU A 196 3.75 11.42 -12.13
N ASN A 197 2.57 11.75 -12.67
CA ASN A 197 1.88 13.01 -12.39
C ASN A 197 0.37 12.83 -12.35
N ILE A 198 -0.33 13.84 -11.82
CA ILE A 198 -1.78 13.76 -11.59
C ILE A 198 -2.58 13.68 -12.90
N ASP A 199 -2.16 14.37 -13.95
CA ASP A 199 -2.89 14.38 -15.23
C ASP A 199 -2.85 12.98 -15.89
N LEU A 200 -1.70 12.29 -15.80
CA LEU A 200 -1.55 10.92 -16.28
C LEU A 200 -2.37 9.96 -15.43
N LEU A 201 -2.36 10.13 -14.11
CA LEU A 201 -3.17 9.31 -13.20
C LEU A 201 -4.66 9.42 -13.50
N ASP A 202 -5.17 10.65 -13.64
CA ASP A 202 -6.58 10.89 -13.94
C ASP A 202 -6.97 10.32 -15.31
N SER A 203 -6.10 10.45 -16.32
CA SER A 203 -6.30 9.88 -17.65
C SER A 203 -6.33 8.35 -17.61
N LEU A 204 -5.43 7.72 -16.86
CA LEU A 204 -5.35 6.27 -16.68
C LEU A 204 -6.61 5.74 -15.98
N VAL A 205 -6.99 6.35 -14.86
CA VAL A 205 -8.18 5.96 -14.10
C VAL A 205 -9.42 6.09 -14.98
N LYS A 206 -9.58 7.19 -15.71
CA LYS A 206 -10.71 7.41 -16.62
C LYS A 206 -10.73 6.38 -17.75
N LYS A 207 -9.57 6.02 -18.35
CA LYS A 207 -9.48 4.96 -19.36
C LYS A 207 -10.00 3.64 -18.81
N ILE A 208 -9.54 3.25 -17.62
CA ILE A 208 -9.93 1.97 -16.99
C ILE A 208 -11.41 1.98 -16.63
N MET A 209 -11.94 3.09 -16.10
CA MET A 209 -13.38 3.25 -15.82
C MET A 209 -14.23 3.02 -17.06
N ASN A 210 -13.90 3.67 -18.17
CA ASN A 210 -14.65 3.53 -19.43
C ASN A 210 -14.65 2.06 -19.92
N ILE A 211 -13.51 1.36 -19.84
CA ILE A 211 -13.42 -0.07 -20.23
C ILE A 211 -14.32 -0.96 -19.36
N ILE A 212 -14.44 -0.64 -18.06
CA ILE A 212 -15.25 -1.44 -17.12
C ILE A 212 -16.75 -1.17 -17.33
N GLU A 213 -17.12 0.06 -17.70
CA GLU A 213 -18.52 0.49 -17.86
C GLU A 213 -19.11 0.13 -19.24
N GLU A 214 -18.29 -0.14 -20.28
CA GLU A 214 -18.67 -0.70 -21.59
C GLU A 214 -19.01 -2.22 -21.49
#